data_b25774cd35b13b0456753a6764895c91
#
_entry.id   b25774cd35b13b0456753a6764895c91
#
_cell.length_a   1.000
_cell.length_b   1.000
_cell.length_c   1.000
_cell.angle_alpha   90.00
_cell.angle_beta   90.00
_cell.angle_gamma   90.00
#
_symmetry.space_group_name_H-M   'P 1'
#
loop_
_entity.id
_entity.type
_entity.pdbx_description
1 polymer ?
#
loop_
_entity_poly.entity_id
_entity_poly.type
_entity_poly.pdbx_seq_one_letter_code
_entity_poly.pdbx_strand_id
1 'polypeptide(L)'
;NKGEAIGVIAAQSIGEPGTQLTMRTFHIGGAASRAAAESSIQVKNKGSIKLSNVKSVVNSSGKLVITSRNTELKLIDEFGRTKESYKVPYGAVLAKGDGEQVAGGETVANWDPHTMPVITEVSGFVRFTDMIDGQTITRQTDELTGLSSLVVLDSAERTAGGKDLRPALKIVDAQGNDVLIPGTDMPAQYFLPGKAIVQLEDG
;
A
#
# COMPACT_ATOMS: atom_id res chain seq x y z
N ASN A 1 -59.88 -7.48 2.59
CA ASN A 1 -59.09 -6.48 3.26
C ASN A 1 -58.17 -5.80 2.25
N LYS A 2 -58.80 -5.00 1.38
CA LYS A 2 -58.12 -4.34 0.27
C LYS A 2 -57.16 -3.24 0.72
N GLY A 3 -57.27 -2.69 1.93
CA GLY A 3 -56.42 -1.62 2.43
C GLY A 3 -55.12 -2.08 3.07
N GLU A 4 -55.06 -3.25 3.66
CA GLU A 4 -53.87 -3.77 4.32
C GLU A 4 -52.71 -4.11 3.36
N ALA A 5 -53.07 -4.77 2.23
CA ALA A 5 -52.07 -5.15 1.22
C ALA A 5 -51.37 -3.94 0.58
N ILE A 6 -52.11 -2.86 0.30
CA ILE A 6 -51.58 -1.64 -0.29
C ILE A 6 -50.68 -0.89 0.71
N GLY A 7 -51.04 -0.85 2.00
CA GLY A 7 -50.26 -0.23 3.04
C GLY A 7 -48.90 -0.90 3.27
N VAL A 8 -48.84 -2.22 3.24
CA VAL A 8 -47.62 -3.01 3.37
C VAL A 8 -46.67 -2.79 2.20
N ILE A 9 -47.18 -2.81 0.95
CA ILE A 9 -46.35 -2.54 -0.25
C ILE A 9 -45.76 -1.12 -0.24
N ALA A 10 -46.56 -0.11 0.14
CA ALA A 10 -46.10 1.26 0.24
C ALA A 10 -45.01 1.43 1.32
N ALA A 11 -45.16 0.77 2.47
CA ALA A 11 -44.16 0.82 3.54
C ALA A 11 -42.84 0.18 3.12
N GLN A 12 -42.84 -0.94 2.41
CA GLN A 12 -41.64 -1.59 1.87
C GLN A 12 -40.94 -0.70 0.83
N SER A 13 -41.71 -0.09 -0.08
CA SER A 13 -41.16 0.79 -1.12
C SER A 13 -40.49 2.06 -0.57
N ILE A 14 -40.93 2.56 0.57
CA ILE A 14 -40.36 3.75 1.23
C ILE A 14 -39.20 3.37 2.15
N GLY A 15 -39.26 2.26 2.87
CA GLY A 15 -38.26 1.84 3.86
C GLY A 15 -36.97 1.32 3.25
N GLU A 16 -37.08 0.52 2.20
CA GLU A 16 -35.91 -0.16 1.60
C GLU A 16 -34.85 0.79 0.99
N PRO A 17 -35.19 1.78 0.17
CA PRO A 17 -34.19 2.75 -0.33
C PRO A 17 -33.53 3.58 0.76
N GLY A 18 -34.27 3.97 1.79
CA GLY A 18 -33.76 4.74 2.90
C GLY A 18 -32.75 3.96 3.75
N THR A 19 -33.02 2.69 4.01
CA THR A 19 -32.13 1.81 4.74
C THR A 19 -30.84 1.53 3.94
N GLN A 20 -30.93 1.30 2.66
CA GLN A 20 -29.75 1.12 1.78
C GLN A 20 -28.89 2.37 1.70
N LEU A 21 -29.48 3.54 1.53
CA LEU A 21 -28.77 4.82 1.54
C LEU A 21 -28.07 5.10 2.89
N THR A 22 -28.73 4.84 4.01
CA THR A 22 -28.16 5.00 5.34
C THR A 22 -26.99 4.04 5.59
N MET A 23 -27.11 2.78 5.20
CA MET A 23 -26.05 1.80 5.33
C MET A 23 -24.84 2.13 4.43
N ARG A 24 -25.04 2.57 3.19
CA ARG A 24 -23.97 3.04 2.30
C ARG A 24 -23.25 4.25 2.87
N THR A 25 -23.97 5.24 3.37
CA THR A 25 -23.38 6.43 3.98
C THR A 25 -22.57 6.08 5.24
N PHE A 26 -23.08 5.15 6.07
CA PHE A 26 -22.38 4.69 7.26
C PHE A 26 -21.08 3.93 6.90
N HIS A 27 -21.09 3.04 5.92
CA HIS A 27 -19.91 2.32 5.47
C HIS A 27 -18.86 3.26 4.86
N ILE A 28 -19.26 4.22 4.02
CA ILE A 28 -18.34 5.20 3.45
C ILE A 28 -17.74 6.10 4.53
N GLY A 29 -18.55 6.63 5.44
CA GLY A 29 -18.09 7.46 6.55
C GLY A 29 -17.19 6.69 7.53
N GLY A 30 -17.58 5.48 7.92
CA GLY A 30 -16.78 4.63 8.81
C GLY A 30 -15.47 4.17 8.19
N ALA A 31 -15.46 3.77 6.92
CA ALA A 31 -14.26 3.37 6.20
C ALA A 31 -13.30 4.55 6.00
N ALA A 32 -13.79 5.72 5.60
CA ALA A 32 -12.98 6.92 5.45
C ALA A 32 -12.36 7.38 6.77
N SER A 33 -13.13 7.37 7.87
CA SER A 33 -12.63 7.72 9.19
C SER A 33 -11.58 6.74 9.70
N ARG A 34 -11.78 5.43 9.49
CA ARG A 34 -10.83 4.39 9.85
C ARG A 34 -9.54 4.50 9.03
N ALA A 35 -9.66 4.65 7.73
CA ALA A 35 -8.53 4.83 6.83
C ALA A 35 -7.72 6.07 7.21
N ALA A 36 -8.36 7.20 7.50
CA ALA A 36 -7.69 8.42 7.94
C ALA A 36 -7.01 8.24 9.32
N ALA A 37 -7.62 7.50 10.24
CA ALA A 37 -7.03 7.22 11.55
C ALA A 37 -5.84 6.26 11.48
N GLU A 38 -5.81 5.35 10.51
CA GLU A 38 -4.75 4.34 10.34
C GLU A 38 -3.63 4.77 9.38
N SER A 39 -3.73 5.95 8.78
CA SER A 39 -2.79 6.42 7.75
C SER A 39 -1.58 7.19 8.31
N SER A 40 -1.51 7.40 9.62
CA SER A 40 -0.41 8.12 10.24
C SER A 40 -0.22 7.71 11.70
N ILE A 41 1.01 7.91 12.19
CA ILE A 41 1.34 7.79 13.62
C ILE A 41 1.67 9.19 14.13
N GLN A 42 0.88 9.65 15.09
CA GLN A 42 1.10 10.87 15.82
C GLN A 42 1.42 10.55 17.28
N VAL A 43 2.58 10.97 17.76
CA VAL A 43 2.99 10.75 19.15
C VAL A 43 2.25 11.72 20.08
N LYS A 44 1.94 11.25 21.28
CA LYS A 44 1.22 12.04 22.30
C LYS A 44 2.18 12.76 23.25
N ASN A 45 3.33 12.19 23.48
CA ASN A 45 4.35 12.71 24.39
C ASN A 45 5.60 13.16 23.65
N LYS A 46 6.41 13.98 24.28
CA LYS A 46 7.76 14.28 23.78
C LYS A 46 8.71 13.13 24.14
N GLY A 47 9.71 12.91 23.34
CA GLY A 47 10.75 11.90 23.56
C GLY A 47 11.63 11.69 22.34
N SER A 48 12.41 10.64 22.37
CA SER A 48 13.22 10.20 21.23
C SER A 48 12.66 8.95 20.58
N ILE A 49 12.79 8.86 19.27
CA ILE A 49 12.34 7.70 18.49
C ILE A 49 13.37 6.59 18.57
N LYS A 50 12.91 5.37 18.84
CA LYS A 50 13.69 4.14 18.71
C LYS A 50 12.98 3.19 17.77
N LEU A 51 13.67 2.79 16.69
CA LEU A 51 13.17 1.84 15.71
C LEU A 51 13.74 0.44 15.99
N SER A 52 12.89 -0.55 15.95
CA SER A 52 13.25 -1.97 16.10
C SER A 52 12.84 -2.75 14.87
N ASN A 53 13.64 -3.75 14.46
CA ASN A 53 13.42 -4.57 13.27
C ASN A 53 13.21 -3.75 11.99
N VAL A 54 13.92 -2.63 11.89
CA VAL A 54 13.77 -1.71 10.77
C VAL A 54 14.67 -2.10 9.59
N LYS A 55 14.08 -2.15 8.42
CA LYS A 55 14.75 -2.03 7.12
C LYS A 55 14.10 -0.88 6.39
N SER A 56 14.88 0.00 5.83
CA SER A 56 14.39 1.19 5.15
C SER A 56 15.26 1.54 3.97
N VAL A 57 14.70 2.29 3.04
CA VAL A 57 15.39 2.93 1.93
C VAL A 57 15.08 4.41 1.93
N VAL A 58 15.95 5.21 1.37
CA VAL A 58 15.73 6.66 1.20
C VAL A 58 15.07 6.87 -0.15
N ASN A 59 13.93 7.54 -0.17
CA ASN A 59 13.25 7.88 -1.42
C ASN A 59 13.88 9.10 -2.11
N SER A 60 13.38 9.44 -3.29
CA SER A 60 13.86 10.60 -4.07
C SER A 60 13.72 11.95 -3.33
N SER A 61 12.84 12.02 -2.33
CA SER A 61 12.63 13.20 -1.48
C SER A 61 13.53 13.22 -0.24
N GLY A 62 14.43 12.25 -0.08
CA GLY A 62 15.34 12.14 1.07
C GLY A 62 14.69 11.61 2.35
N LYS A 63 13.46 11.10 2.28
CA LYS A 63 12.74 10.51 3.42
C LYS A 63 12.94 9.01 3.50
N LEU A 64 12.92 8.47 4.71
CA LEU A 64 12.99 7.03 4.96
C LEU A 64 11.67 6.36 4.65
N VAL A 65 11.71 5.30 3.86
CA VAL A 65 10.56 4.44 3.54
C VAL A 65 10.81 3.05 4.11
N ILE A 66 9.87 2.53 4.86
CA ILE A 66 9.98 1.23 5.52
C ILE A 66 9.82 0.09 4.52
N THR A 67 10.79 -0.82 4.50
CA THR A 67 10.78 -2.02 3.64
C THR A 67 10.65 -3.33 4.43
N SER A 68 10.53 -3.25 5.75
CA SER A 68 10.27 -4.41 6.62
C SER A 68 8.82 -4.47 7.06
N ARG A 69 8.34 -5.68 7.36
CA ARG A 69 6.94 -5.90 7.76
C ARG A 69 6.71 -5.85 9.26
N ASN A 70 7.78 -5.92 10.05
CA ASN A 70 7.73 -6.03 11.51
C ASN A 70 8.42 -4.87 12.21
N THR A 71 8.45 -3.69 11.58
CA THR A 71 9.03 -2.50 12.20
C THR A 71 8.18 -2.01 13.35
N GLU A 72 8.83 -1.77 14.48
CA GLU A 72 8.22 -1.19 15.66
C GLU A 72 8.90 0.14 15.98
N LEU A 73 8.08 1.19 16.14
CA LEU A 73 8.52 2.52 16.55
C LEU A 73 8.17 2.71 18.02
N LYS A 74 9.17 2.98 18.83
CA LYS A 74 9.01 3.27 20.26
C LYS A 74 9.37 4.70 20.55
N LEU A 75 8.60 5.35 21.41
CA LEU A 75 8.92 6.65 21.96
C LEU A 75 9.55 6.46 23.34
N ILE A 76 10.77 6.93 23.50
CA ILE A 76 11.58 6.78 24.71
C ILE A 76 11.69 8.12 25.42
N ASP A 77 11.49 8.14 26.73
CA ASP A 77 11.65 9.33 27.55
C ASP A 77 13.13 9.59 27.92
N GLU A 78 13.38 10.70 28.63
CA GLU A 78 14.71 11.10 29.10
C GLU A 78 15.38 10.07 30.03
N PHE A 79 14.58 9.16 30.60
CA PHE A 79 15.06 8.10 31.51
C PHE A 79 15.20 6.74 30.82
N GLY A 80 15.05 6.68 29.50
CA GLY A 80 15.18 5.45 28.74
C GLY A 80 13.94 4.53 28.81
N ARG A 81 12.80 5.04 29.31
CA ARG A 81 11.56 4.25 29.42
C ARG A 81 10.70 4.42 28.18
N THR A 82 10.14 3.32 27.70
CA THR A 82 9.18 3.34 26.59
C THR A 82 7.86 3.96 27.04
N LYS A 83 7.49 5.09 26.44
CA LYS A 83 6.20 5.77 26.67
C LYS A 83 5.12 5.31 25.72
N GLU A 84 5.47 5.11 24.47
CA GLU A 84 4.56 4.72 23.41
C GLU A 84 5.22 3.70 22.49
N SER A 85 4.43 2.81 21.91
CA SER A 85 4.89 1.80 20.96
C SER A 85 3.87 1.66 19.85
N TYR A 86 4.35 1.68 18.59
CA TYR A 86 3.53 1.61 17.38
C TYR A 86 4.12 0.62 16.40
N LYS A 87 3.26 -0.13 15.72
CA LYS A 87 3.67 -0.91 14.55
C LYS A 87 3.67 0.00 13.32
N VAL A 88 4.74 -0.06 12.56
CA VAL A 88 4.90 0.70 11.31
C VAL A 88 4.77 -0.25 10.13
N PRO A 89 3.79 -0.03 9.24
CA PRO A 89 3.58 -0.92 8.11
C PRO A 89 4.66 -0.77 7.04
N TYR A 90 4.79 -1.79 6.20
CA TYR A 90 5.59 -1.74 4.98
C TYR A 90 5.10 -0.59 4.07
N GLY A 91 6.03 0.17 3.53
CA GLY A 91 5.73 1.32 2.67
C GLY A 91 5.48 2.63 3.41
N ALA A 92 5.46 2.64 4.74
CA ALA A 92 5.32 3.87 5.52
C ALA A 92 6.53 4.79 5.33
N VAL A 93 6.24 6.08 5.23
CA VAL A 93 7.26 7.13 5.13
C VAL A 93 7.48 7.74 6.51
N LEU A 94 8.72 7.70 7.00
CA LEU A 94 9.09 8.28 8.28
C LEU A 94 9.45 9.76 8.12
N ALA A 95 8.85 10.59 8.96
CA ALA A 95 9.23 12.01 9.07
C ALA A 95 10.48 12.21 9.93
N LYS A 96 10.74 11.26 10.84
CA LYS A 96 11.86 11.27 11.78
C LYS A 96 12.57 9.92 11.78
N GLY A 97 13.88 9.94 11.89
CA GLY A 97 14.72 8.75 11.97
C GLY A 97 14.95 8.23 13.39
N ASP A 98 15.66 7.11 13.50
CA ASP A 98 16.05 6.52 14.77
C ASP A 98 16.94 7.49 15.58
N GLY A 99 16.61 7.67 16.86
CA GLY A 99 17.30 8.57 17.77
C GLY A 99 16.92 10.05 17.70
N GLU A 100 16.06 10.46 16.77
CA GLU A 100 15.61 11.85 16.68
C GLU A 100 14.60 12.21 17.77
N GLN A 101 14.65 13.47 18.20
CA GLN A 101 13.72 14.02 19.18
C GLN A 101 12.43 14.46 18.52
N VAL A 102 11.32 14.21 19.19
CA VAL A 102 9.97 14.60 18.75
C VAL A 102 9.20 15.28 19.87
N ALA A 103 8.33 16.18 19.49
CA ALA A 103 7.38 16.82 20.40
C ALA A 103 6.05 16.06 20.45
N GLY A 104 5.30 16.21 21.52
CA GLY A 104 3.94 15.70 21.60
C GLY A 104 3.05 16.35 20.53
N GLY A 105 2.23 15.54 19.87
CA GLY A 105 1.39 15.96 18.74
C GLY A 105 2.08 15.94 17.38
N GLU A 106 3.34 15.56 17.29
CA GLU A 106 4.07 15.48 16.02
C GLU A 106 3.76 14.17 15.29
N THR A 107 3.55 14.27 13.97
CA THR A 107 3.38 13.10 13.10
C THR A 107 4.74 12.55 12.71
N VAL A 108 5.01 11.30 13.05
CA VAL A 108 6.32 10.66 12.87
C VAL A 108 6.35 9.67 11.70
N ALA A 109 5.20 9.16 11.29
CA ALA A 109 5.07 8.27 10.14
C ALA A 109 3.74 8.49 9.44
N ASN A 110 3.70 8.28 8.13
CA ASN A 110 2.46 8.28 7.35
C ASN A 110 2.54 7.25 6.23
N TRP A 111 1.40 6.78 5.78
CA TRP A 111 1.25 5.84 4.66
C TRP A 111 -0.13 5.97 4.03
N ASP A 112 -0.29 5.40 2.85
CA ASP A 112 -1.60 5.26 2.22
C ASP A 112 -2.14 3.85 2.50
N PRO A 113 -3.25 3.71 3.26
CA PRO A 113 -3.81 2.40 3.59
C PRO A 113 -4.44 1.70 2.37
N HIS A 114 -4.72 2.42 1.30
CA HIS A 114 -5.31 1.89 0.06
C HIS A 114 -4.27 1.42 -0.95
N THR A 115 -3.00 1.76 -0.75
CA THR A 115 -1.90 1.43 -1.65
C THR A 115 -0.90 0.52 -0.95
N MET A 116 -0.59 -0.62 -1.56
CA MET A 116 0.50 -1.50 -1.14
C MET A 116 1.63 -1.38 -2.16
N PRO A 117 2.57 -0.45 -1.98
CA PRO A 117 3.64 -0.24 -2.95
C PRO A 117 4.63 -1.41 -2.95
N VAL A 118 5.20 -1.71 -4.12
CA VAL A 118 6.38 -2.55 -4.24
C VAL A 118 7.59 -1.63 -4.28
N ILE A 119 8.50 -1.77 -3.32
CA ILE A 119 9.65 -0.89 -3.12
C ILE A 119 10.93 -1.67 -3.44
N THR A 120 11.75 -1.12 -4.33
CA THR A 120 13.08 -1.69 -4.61
C THR A 120 14.09 -1.27 -3.55
N GLU A 121 14.94 -2.21 -3.14
CA GLU A 121 16.07 -1.99 -2.23
C GLU A 121 17.38 -1.68 -2.98
N VAL A 122 17.37 -1.77 -4.29
CA VAL A 122 18.56 -1.59 -5.15
C VAL A 122 18.25 -0.64 -6.29
N SER A 123 19.29 0.00 -6.82
CA SER A 123 19.20 0.85 -8.01
C SER A 123 19.54 0.05 -9.26
N GLY A 124 18.93 0.40 -10.39
CA GLY A 124 19.17 -0.24 -11.66
C GLY A 124 18.05 0.03 -12.66
N PHE A 125 18.04 -0.73 -13.71
CA PHE A 125 17.01 -0.69 -14.74
C PHE A 125 15.95 -1.74 -14.47
N VAL A 126 14.70 -1.44 -14.82
CA VAL A 126 13.59 -2.37 -14.64
C VAL A 126 13.51 -3.30 -15.84
N ARG A 127 13.39 -4.60 -15.59
CA ARG A 127 13.06 -5.59 -16.61
C ARG A 127 11.79 -6.33 -16.22
N PHE A 128 10.87 -6.42 -17.16
CA PHE A 128 9.63 -7.14 -16.99
C PHE A 128 9.86 -8.65 -17.21
N THR A 129 9.28 -9.45 -16.31
CA THR A 129 9.32 -10.91 -16.39
C THR A 129 7.89 -11.43 -16.38
N ASP A 130 7.56 -12.34 -17.31
CA ASP A 130 6.23 -12.94 -17.45
C ASP A 130 5.08 -11.93 -17.58
N MET A 131 5.36 -10.73 -18.04
CA MET A 131 4.38 -9.69 -18.29
C MET A 131 3.96 -9.70 -19.75
N ILE A 132 2.97 -10.53 -20.07
CA ILE A 132 2.47 -10.78 -21.43
C ILE A 132 1.09 -10.16 -21.57
N ASP A 133 0.94 -9.24 -22.51
CA ASP A 133 -0.32 -8.54 -22.77
C ASP A 133 -1.42 -9.52 -23.19
N GLY A 134 -2.60 -9.39 -22.59
CA GLY A 134 -3.74 -10.28 -22.78
C GLY A 134 -3.64 -11.64 -22.08
N GLN A 135 -2.50 -11.97 -21.43
CA GLN A 135 -2.33 -13.20 -20.66
C GLN A 135 -2.13 -12.98 -19.17
N THR A 136 -1.21 -12.10 -18.80
CA THR A 136 -0.89 -11.78 -17.41
C THR A 136 -1.10 -10.32 -17.07
N ILE A 137 -1.10 -9.46 -18.07
CA ILE A 137 -1.32 -8.02 -17.94
C ILE A 137 -2.33 -7.53 -18.97
N THR A 138 -2.92 -6.38 -18.69
CA THR A 138 -3.73 -5.60 -19.64
C THR A 138 -3.33 -4.13 -19.56
N ARG A 139 -3.42 -3.44 -20.68
CA ARG A 139 -3.14 -2.01 -20.74
C ARG A 139 -4.42 -1.24 -20.48
N GLN A 140 -4.39 -0.34 -19.52
CA GLN A 140 -5.47 0.59 -19.25
C GLN A 140 -4.99 2.01 -19.49
N THR A 141 -5.78 2.78 -20.25
CA THR A 141 -5.51 4.19 -20.47
C THR A 141 -6.53 5.01 -19.70
N ASP A 142 -6.04 5.95 -18.90
CA ASP A 142 -6.89 6.91 -18.22
C ASP A 142 -7.39 7.93 -19.24
N GLU A 143 -8.68 8.00 -19.46
CA GLU A 143 -9.31 8.91 -20.43
C GLU A 143 -9.15 10.38 -20.06
N LEU A 144 -8.96 10.69 -18.78
CA LEU A 144 -8.80 12.07 -18.31
C LEU A 144 -7.37 12.59 -18.47
N THR A 145 -6.39 11.75 -18.17
CA THR A 145 -4.96 12.12 -18.20
C THR A 145 -4.24 11.69 -19.47
N GLY A 146 -4.82 10.74 -20.23
CA GLY A 146 -4.19 10.12 -21.38
C GLY A 146 -3.01 9.19 -21.06
N LEU A 147 -2.73 8.97 -19.77
CA LEU A 147 -1.65 8.10 -19.32
C LEU A 147 -2.07 6.63 -19.40
N SER A 148 -1.19 5.82 -19.96
CA SER A 148 -1.37 4.37 -19.99
C SER A 148 -0.64 3.72 -18.82
N SER A 149 -1.31 2.80 -18.14
CA SER A 149 -0.71 1.95 -17.12
C SER A 149 -0.97 0.48 -17.45
N LEU A 150 -0.06 -0.38 -16.99
CA LEU A 150 -0.22 -1.82 -17.10
C LEU A 150 -0.87 -2.32 -15.80
N VAL A 151 -1.89 -3.15 -15.95
CA VAL A 151 -2.58 -3.78 -14.81
C VAL A 151 -2.37 -5.27 -14.87
N VAL A 152 -1.89 -5.85 -13.78
CA VAL A 152 -1.69 -7.28 -13.65
C VAL A 152 -3.05 -7.97 -13.50
N LEU A 153 -3.33 -8.95 -14.37
CA LEU A 153 -4.56 -9.73 -14.31
C LEU A 153 -4.55 -10.66 -13.09
N ASP A 154 -5.68 -10.76 -12.44
CA ASP A 154 -5.86 -11.76 -11.40
C ASP A 154 -5.73 -13.18 -11.97
N SER A 155 -5.23 -14.12 -11.18
CA SER A 155 -5.02 -15.51 -11.65
C SER A 155 -6.30 -16.16 -12.18
N ALA A 156 -7.45 -15.75 -11.66
CA ALA A 156 -8.77 -16.22 -12.14
C ALA A 156 -9.15 -15.67 -13.53
N GLU A 157 -8.61 -14.50 -13.89
CA GLU A 157 -8.91 -13.81 -15.15
C GLU A 157 -7.94 -14.19 -16.28
N ARG A 158 -6.84 -14.87 -15.95
CA ARG A 158 -5.81 -15.25 -16.91
C ARG A 158 -6.26 -16.39 -17.81
N THR A 159 -5.80 -16.33 -19.05
CA THR A 159 -5.96 -17.45 -20.00
C THR A 159 -5.22 -18.71 -19.51
N ALA A 160 -5.53 -19.86 -20.08
CA ALA A 160 -4.90 -21.12 -19.69
C ALA A 160 -3.37 -21.07 -19.77
N GLY A 161 -2.78 -20.40 -20.77
CA GLY A 161 -1.34 -20.21 -20.92
C GLY A 161 -0.71 -19.21 -19.93
N GLY A 162 -1.51 -18.35 -19.33
CA GLY A 162 -1.04 -17.33 -18.37
C GLY A 162 -1.13 -17.72 -16.90
N LYS A 163 -1.77 -18.86 -16.59
CA LYS A 163 -2.00 -19.28 -15.19
C LYS A 163 -0.73 -19.68 -14.45
N ASP A 164 0.23 -20.26 -15.14
CA ASP A 164 1.51 -20.69 -14.57
C ASP A 164 2.57 -19.58 -14.57
N LEU A 165 2.30 -18.48 -15.24
CA LEU A 165 3.20 -17.34 -15.33
C LEU A 165 3.14 -16.50 -14.04
N ARG A 166 4.28 -15.97 -13.64
CA ARG A 166 4.40 -15.11 -12.44
C ARG A 166 4.93 -13.74 -12.82
N PRO A 167 4.05 -12.76 -13.12
CA PRO A 167 4.47 -11.41 -13.43
C PRO A 167 5.36 -10.83 -12.33
N ALA A 168 6.52 -10.34 -12.71
CA ALA A 168 7.50 -9.79 -11.79
C ALA A 168 8.29 -8.65 -12.44
N LEU A 169 8.86 -7.80 -11.59
CA LEU A 169 9.84 -6.80 -11.95
C LEU A 169 11.21 -7.27 -11.47
N LYS A 170 12.21 -7.27 -12.36
CA LYS A 170 13.61 -7.49 -12.04
C LYS A 170 14.39 -6.19 -12.12
N ILE A 171 15.38 -6.03 -11.28
CA ILE A 171 16.35 -4.94 -11.38
C ILE A 171 17.62 -5.50 -12.01
N VAL A 172 18.06 -4.86 -13.07
CA VAL A 172 19.26 -5.24 -13.82
C VAL A 172 20.24 -4.06 -13.92
N ASP A 173 21.52 -4.36 -14.14
CA ASP A 173 22.52 -3.34 -14.40
C ASP A 173 22.47 -2.83 -15.86
N ALA A 174 23.35 -1.90 -16.21
CA ALA A 174 23.44 -1.35 -17.57
C ALA A 174 23.83 -2.40 -18.63
N GLN A 175 24.38 -3.53 -18.22
CA GLN A 175 24.75 -4.65 -19.07
C GLN A 175 23.65 -5.73 -19.17
N GLY A 176 22.56 -5.57 -18.42
CA GLY A 176 21.44 -6.49 -18.39
C GLY A 176 21.60 -7.66 -17.42
N ASN A 177 22.60 -7.64 -16.54
CA ASN A 177 22.79 -8.66 -15.51
C ASN A 177 21.91 -8.37 -14.29
N ASP A 178 21.49 -9.43 -13.60
CA ASP A 178 20.68 -9.31 -12.40
C ASP A 178 21.45 -8.58 -11.28
N VAL A 179 20.86 -7.55 -10.70
CA VAL A 179 21.37 -6.90 -9.50
C VAL A 179 20.92 -7.70 -8.28
N LEU A 180 21.86 -8.03 -7.40
CA LEU A 180 21.59 -8.82 -6.21
C LEU A 180 21.12 -7.93 -5.05
N ILE A 181 20.25 -8.48 -4.20
CA ILE A 181 19.85 -7.82 -2.95
C ILE A 181 21.07 -7.76 -2.03
N PRO A 182 21.41 -6.59 -1.43
CA PRO A 182 22.57 -6.43 -0.58
C PRO A 182 22.63 -7.47 0.56
N GLY A 183 23.76 -8.12 0.70
CA GLY A 183 23.97 -9.16 1.71
C GLY A 183 23.37 -10.55 1.37
N THR A 184 22.91 -10.75 0.16
CA THR A 184 22.36 -12.03 -0.33
C THR A 184 22.86 -12.34 -1.75
N ASP A 185 22.76 -13.60 -2.15
CA ASP A 185 23.01 -14.03 -3.53
C ASP A 185 21.71 -14.08 -4.36
N MET A 186 20.63 -13.46 -3.87
CA MET A 186 19.34 -13.46 -4.53
C MET A 186 19.20 -12.25 -5.46
N PRO A 187 18.70 -12.45 -6.70
CA PRO A 187 18.42 -11.34 -7.59
C PRO A 187 17.28 -10.47 -7.03
N ALA A 188 17.35 -9.16 -7.27
CA ALA A 188 16.31 -8.23 -6.94
C ALA A 188 15.13 -8.40 -7.88
N GLN A 189 14.22 -9.28 -7.51
CA GLN A 189 13.01 -9.63 -8.25
C GLN A 189 11.81 -9.48 -7.35
N TYR A 190 10.79 -8.78 -7.85
CA TYR A 190 9.57 -8.46 -7.10
C TYR A 190 8.37 -9.00 -7.86
N PHE A 191 7.69 -10.01 -7.29
CA PHE A 191 6.46 -10.56 -7.85
C PHE A 191 5.31 -9.60 -7.65
N LEU A 192 4.50 -9.44 -8.68
CA LEU A 192 3.36 -8.55 -8.67
C LEU A 192 2.08 -9.31 -8.34
N PRO A 193 1.30 -8.84 -7.36
CA PRO A 193 -0.02 -9.42 -7.08
C PRO A 193 -1.02 -9.10 -8.18
N GLY A 194 -2.10 -9.87 -8.26
CA GLY A 194 -3.24 -9.55 -9.12
C GLY A 194 -3.77 -8.14 -8.85
N LYS A 195 -4.18 -7.45 -9.90
CA LYS A 195 -4.66 -6.05 -9.89
C LYS A 195 -3.58 -5.00 -9.55
N ALA A 196 -2.31 -5.37 -9.51
CA ALA A 196 -1.23 -4.40 -9.37
C ALA A 196 -1.16 -3.48 -10.59
N ILE A 197 -0.95 -2.19 -10.33
CA ILE A 197 -0.82 -1.16 -11.36
C ILE A 197 0.66 -0.84 -11.54
N VAL A 198 1.16 -0.99 -12.75
CA VAL A 198 2.56 -0.71 -13.11
C VAL A 198 2.60 0.54 -13.97
N GLN A 199 3.28 1.56 -13.48
CA GLN A 199 3.46 2.86 -14.16
C GLN A 199 4.88 3.03 -14.70
N LEU A 200 5.66 1.95 -14.71
CA LEU A 200 7.04 1.92 -15.19
C LEU A 200 7.09 1.31 -16.58
N GLU A 201 8.13 1.64 -17.31
CA GLU A 201 8.47 1.03 -18.59
C GLU A 201 9.62 0.04 -18.41
N ASP A 202 9.75 -0.90 -19.34
CA ASP A 202 10.87 -1.83 -19.41
C ASP A 202 12.11 -1.11 -19.92
N GLY A 203 13.19 -1.09 -19.13
CA GLY A 203 14.45 -0.42 -19.50
C GLY A 203 14.98 0.59 -18.52
#